data_471a162a22f5f73cec8b8c9ea36288b0
#
_entry.id   471a162a22f5f73cec8b8c9ea36288b0
#
_cell.length_a   1.000
_cell.length_b   1.000
_cell.length_c   1.000
_cell.angle_alpha   90.00
_cell.angle_beta   90.00
_cell.angle_gamma   90.00
#
_symmetry.space_group_name_H-M   'P 1'
#
loop_
_entity.id
_entity.type
_entity.pdbx_description
1 polymer ?
#
loop_
_entity_poly.entity_id
_entity_poly.type
_entity_poly.pdbx_seq_one_letter_code
_entity_poly.pdbx_strand_id
1 'polypeptide(L)'
;MRWWDVEPVLGLERVLFPEDAWSAGLFWSELAHARGPGATRRYLVAEAPGDGGGQSLVGYGGLAAVGGTGDIQTIGVLPSWRRAGLGARLLGELLATAAEFGCHEVMLEVRVDNAPAQRLYERFGFTRIGMRRGYYQPGNVDALVMRLENPAAARTPSPPGPANPPDSVNSSDSSPTSTNPPQGTKTHG
;
A
#
# COMPACT_ATOMS: atom_id res chain seq x y z
N MET A 1 -8.54 -2.79 15.20
CA MET A 1 -8.28 -4.22 15.49
C MET A 1 -8.76 -4.56 16.88
N ARG A 2 -9.40 -5.70 17.04
CA ARG A 2 -9.96 -6.24 18.28
C ARG A 2 -9.28 -7.58 18.57
N TRP A 3 -9.46 -8.13 19.76
CA TRP A 3 -8.83 -9.38 20.13
C TRP A 3 -9.22 -10.58 19.24
N TRP A 4 -10.45 -10.61 18.73
CA TRP A 4 -10.91 -11.66 17.80
C TRP A 4 -10.42 -11.48 16.35
N ASP A 5 -9.81 -10.35 16.02
CA ASP A 5 -9.20 -10.13 14.72
C ASP A 5 -7.78 -10.74 14.64
N VAL A 6 -7.19 -11.14 15.78
CA VAL A 6 -5.81 -11.63 15.83
C VAL A 6 -5.62 -12.87 14.96
N GLU A 7 -6.49 -13.87 15.10
CA GLU A 7 -6.36 -15.10 14.31
C GLU A 7 -6.56 -14.87 12.80
N PRO A 8 -7.58 -14.12 12.34
CA PRO A 8 -7.66 -13.71 10.95
C PRO A 8 -6.44 -12.93 10.45
N VAL A 9 -5.89 -12.00 11.25
CA VAL A 9 -4.68 -11.24 10.88
C VAL A 9 -3.47 -12.15 10.76
N LEU A 10 -3.30 -13.14 11.65
CA LEU A 10 -2.23 -14.15 11.53
C LEU A 10 -2.34 -14.95 10.22
N GLY A 11 -3.56 -15.19 9.73
CA GLY A 11 -3.79 -15.77 8.42
C GLY A 11 -3.25 -14.88 7.30
N LEU A 12 -3.49 -13.56 7.38
CA LEU A 12 -2.93 -12.60 6.43
C LEU A 12 -1.41 -12.50 6.52
N GLU A 13 -0.86 -12.48 7.75
CA GLU A 13 0.60 -12.43 7.99
C GLU A 13 1.33 -13.56 7.25
N ARG A 14 0.87 -14.80 7.43
CA ARG A 14 1.48 -15.98 6.79
C ARG A 14 1.46 -15.91 5.25
N VAL A 15 0.45 -15.25 4.68
CA VAL A 15 0.33 -15.05 3.23
C VAL A 15 1.21 -13.92 2.73
N LEU A 16 1.29 -12.83 3.51
CA LEU A 16 1.95 -11.58 3.10
C LEU A 16 3.45 -11.57 3.43
N PHE A 17 3.83 -12.22 4.53
CA PHE A 17 5.18 -12.23 5.09
C PHE A 17 5.59 -13.66 5.50
N PRO A 18 5.64 -14.62 4.56
CA PRO A 18 5.84 -16.02 4.89
C PRO A 18 7.17 -16.32 5.60
N GLU A 19 8.18 -15.46 5.42
CA GLU A 19 9.51 -15.64 5.99
C GLU A 19 9.65 -15.04 7.40
N ASP A 20 8.91 -13.94 7.68
CA ASP A 20 9.06 -13.12 8.89
C ASP A 20 7.70 -12.73 9.52
N ALA A 21 6.70 -13.60 9.35
CA ALA A 21 5.37 -13.41 9.93
C ALA A 21 5.41 -13.22 11.44
N TRP A 22 4.67 -12.25 11.94
CA TRP A 22 4.52 -12.01 13.37
C TRP A 22 3.80 -13.18 14.05
N SER A 23 4.23 -13.48 15.28
CA SER A 23 3.57 -14.48 16.10
C SER A 23 2.30 -13.94 16.78
N ALA A 24 1.39 -14.82 17.17
CA ALA A 24 0.24 -14.47 17.98
C ALA A 24 0.64 -13.75 19.28
N GLY A 25 1.71 -14.21 19.93
CA GLY A 25 2.22 -13.60 21.17
C GLY A 25 2.64 -12.14 20.97
N LEU A 26 3.24 -11.82 19.83
CA LEU A 26 3.62 -10.45 19.51
C LEU A 26 2.37 -9.56 19.31
N PHE A 27 1.37 -10.01 18.56
CA PHE A 27 0.10 -9.25 18.42
C PHE A 27 -0.60 -9.05 19.76
N TRP A 28 -0.61 -10.06 20.63
CA TRP A 28 -1.20 -9.93 21.97
C TRP A 28 -0.45 -8.92 22.83
N SER A 29 0.87 -8.91 22.81
CA SER A 29 1.67 -7.94 23.57
C SER A 29 1.42 -6.49 23.07
N GLU A 30 1.33 -6.30 21.79
CA GLU A 30 1.04 -4.98 21.20
C GLU A 30 -0.38 -4.49 21.50
N LEU A 31 -1.38 -5.37 21.40
CA LEU A 31 -2.77 -5.04 21.70
C LEU A 31 -3.01 -4.72 23.17
N ALA A 32 -2.19 -5.23 24.09
CA ALA A 32 -2.25 -4.89 25.50
C ALA A 32 -2.03 -3.38 25.75
N HIS A 33 -1.29 -2.71 24.88
CA HIS A 33 -0.98 -1.28 24.97
C HIS A 33 -1.82 -0.42 23.98
N ALA A 34 -2.81 -1.01 23.31
CA ALA A 34 -3.60 -0.33 22.27
C ALA A 34 -4.87 0.35 22.84
N ARG A 35 -5.13 0.28 24.15
CA ARG A 35 -6.35 0.78 24.76
C ARG A 35 -6.08 1.48 26.08
N GLY A 36 -7.05 2.33 26.47
CA GLY A 36 -7.01 3.07 27.73
C GLY A 36 -6.31 4.44 27.63
N PRO A 37 -6.26 5.18 28.75
CA PRO A 37 -5.75 6.57 28.79
C PRO A 37 -4.25 6.70 28.46
N GLY A 38 -3.49 5.61 28.59
CA GLY A 38 -2.05 5.57 28.29
C GLY A 38 -1.75 4.76 27.03
N ALA A 39 -2.70 4.62 26.10
CA ALA A 39 -2.48 3.87 24.87
C ALA A 39 -1.32 4.46 24.06
N THR A 40 -0.39 3.60 23.68
CA THR A 40 0.78 3.92 22.86
C THR A 40 0.81 3.10 21.56
N ARG A 41 -0.27 2.38 21.28
CA ARG A 41 -0.38 1.51 20.11
C ARG A 41 -1.71 1.72 19.41
N ARG A 42 -1.69 1.61 18.09
CA ARG A 42 -2.90 1.56 17.26
C ARG A 42 -2.76 0.47 16.21
N TYR A 43 -3.73 -0.45 16.22
CA TYR A 43 -3.82 -1.49 15.19
C TYR A 43 -5.15 -1.38 14.47
N LEU A 44 -5.10 -1.34 13.16
CA LEU A 44 -6.24 -1.22 12.24
C LEU A 44 -6.43 -2.54 11.49
N VAL A 45 -7.65 -2.82 11.09
CA VAL A 45 -7.98 -3.85 10.10
C VAL A 45 -8.84 -3.24 9.02
N ALA A 46 -8.71 -3.72 7.81
CA ALA A 46 -9.56 -3.40 6.67
C ALA A 46 -10.38 -4.63 6.32
N GLU A 47 -11.68 -4.45 6.26
CA GLU A 47 -12.66 -5.48 5.95
C GLU A 47 -13.31 -5.19 4.59
N ALA A 48 -13.65 -6.25 3.87
CA ALA A 48 -14.40 -6.21 2.63
C ALA A 48 -15.43 -7.34 2.59
N PRO A 49 -16.49 -7.23 1.77
CA PRO A 49 -17.43 -8.34 1.57
C PRO A 49 -16.69 -9.61 1.12
N GLY A 50 -16.93 -10.71 1.80
CA GLY A 50 -16.40 -12.03 1.45
C GLY A 50 -17.40 -12.86 0.64
N ASP A 51 -16.93 -13.88 -0.02
CA ASP A 51 -17.72 -14.74 -0.93
C ASP A 51 -18.90 -15.47 -0.26
N GLY A 52 -18.88 -15.59 1.08
CA GLY A 52 -19.95 -16.21 1.88
C GLY A 52 -20.96 -15.24 2.51
N GLY A 53 -21.00 -13.98 2.08
CA GLY A 53 -21.91 -12.95 2.63
C GLY A 53 -21.47 -12.35 3.98
N GLY A 54 -20.32 -12.76 4.51
CA GLY A 54 -19.67 -12.18 5.69
C GLY A 54 -18.64 -11.12 5.31
N GLN A 55 -17.96 -10.58 6.32
CA GLN A 55 -16.79 -9.70 6.12
C GLN A 55 -15.50 -10.52 6.18
N SER A 56 -14.58 -10.24 5.27
CA SER A 56 -13.24 -10.82 5.23
C SER A 56 -12.20 -9.76 5.44
N LEU A 57 -11.16 -10.05 6.22
CA LEU A 57 -10.03 -9.14 6.38
C LEU A 57 -9.18 -9.14 5.10
N VAL A 58 -8.90 -7.95 4.59
CA VAL A 58 -8.15 -7.75 3.35
C VAL A 58 -6.87 -6.94 3.53
N GLY A 59 -6.70 -6.39 4.72
CA GLY A 59 -5.50 -5.64 5.10
C GLY A 59 -5.50 -5.27 6.57
N TYR A 60 -4.35 -4.84 7.06
CA TYR A 60 -4.16 -4.38 8.44
C TYR A 60 -2.93 -3.47 8.51
N GLY A 61 -2.78 -2.80 9.65
CA GLY A 61 -1.59 -2.00 9.93
C GLY A 61 -1.46 -1.69 11.41
N GLY A 62 -0.23 -1.44 11.85
CA GLY A 62 0.12 -1.18 13.24
C GLY A 62 1.08 0.00 13.42
N LEU A 63 0.80 0.82 14.43
CA LEU A 63 1.58 1.95 14.89
C LEU A 63 1.93 1.78 16.36
N ALA A 64 3.18 2.03 16.69
CA ALA A 64 3.65 2.29 18.05
C ALA A 64 4.03 3.77 18.20
N ALA A 65 3.80 4.36 19.38
CA ALA A 65 4.19 5.73 19.69
C ALA A 65 4.93 5.76 21.02
N VAL A 66 6.16 6.25 21.03
CA VAL A 66 6.99 6.37 22.23
C VAL A 66 7.82 7.65 22.17
N GLY A 67 7.76 8.46 23.22
CA GLY A 67 8.64 9.64 23.34
C GLY A 67 8.45 10.69 22.23
N GLY A 68 7.27 10.78 21.63
CA GLY A 68 6.99 11.71 20.55
C GLY A 68 7.40 11.22 19.15
N THR A 69 7.89 9.98 19.04
CA THR A 69 8.17 9.31 17.77
C THR A 69 7.15 8.20 17.53
N GLY A 70 6.56 8.18 16.36
CA GLY A 70 5.74 7.08 15.86
C GLY A 70 6.58 6.06 15.10
N ASP A 71 6.20 4.80 15.15
CA ASP A 71 6.81 3.70 14.41
C ASP A 71 5.72 2.90 13.70
N ILE A 72 5.71 2.90 12.37
CA ILE A 72 4.85 2.04 11.58
C ILE A 72 5.47 0.64 11.60
N GLN A 73 4.96 -0.22 12.46
CA GLN A 73 5.52 -1.54 12.71
C GLN A 73 5.19 -2.55 11.61
N THR A 74 3.99 -2.43 11.03
CA THR A 74 3.54 -3.32 9.95
C THR A 74 2.43 -2.66 9.14
N ILE A 75 2.38 -2.94 7.84
CA ILE A 75 1.26 -2.66 6.94
C ILE A 75 1.18 -3.80 5.93
N GLY A 76 0.04 -4.47 5.89
CA GLY A 76 -0.25 -5.56 4.96
C GLY A 76 -1.55 -5.35 4.19
N VAL A 77 -1.52 -5.62 2.89
CA VAL A 77 -2.71 -5.61 2.01
C VAL A 77 -2.64 -6.81 1.08
N LEU A 78 -3.71 -7.61 1.04
CA LEU A 78 -3.81 -8.76 0.15
C LEU A 78 -3.54 -8.35 -1.31
N PRO A 79 -2.84 -9.20 -2.10
CA PRO A 79 -2.50 -8.90 -3.48
C PRO A 79 -3.70 -8.48 -4.35
N SER A 80 -4.85 -9.13 -4.16
CA SER A 80 -6.12 -8.83 -4.85
C SER A 80 -6.68 -7.43 -4.53
N TRP A 81 -6.27 -6.83 -3.42
CA TRP A 81 -6.73 -5.52 -2.95
C TRP A 81 -5.65 -4.43 -3.09
N ARG A 82 -4.51 -4.76 -3.67
CA ARG A 82 -3.45 -3.78 -3.97
C ARG A 82 -3.89 -2.87 -5.11
N ARG A 83 -3.28 -1.68 -5.19
CA ARG A 83 -3.55 -0.61 -6.18
C ARG A 83 -4.95 0.01 -6.12
N ALA A 84 -5.84 -0.45 -5.24
CA ALA A 84 -7.14 0.16 -4.95
C ALA A 84 -7.07 1.29 -3.90
N GLY A 85 -5.87 1.75 -3.52
CA GLY A 85 -5.68 2.81 -2.53
C GLY A 85 -5.73 2.36 -1.07
N LEU A 86 -5.99 1.08 -0.78
CA LEU A 86 -6.17 0.59 0.58
C LEU A 86 -4.93 0.80 1.47
N GLY A 87 -3.72 0.53 0.94
CA GLY A 87 -2.48 0.79 1.69
C GLY A 87 -2.26 2.27 2.02
N ALA A 88 -2.63 3.17 1.09
CA ALA A 88 -2.58 4.61 1.35
C ALA A 88 -3.58 5.03 2.43
N ARG A 89 -4.76 4.45 2.43
CA ARG A 89 -5.79 4.71 3.43
C ARG A 89 -5.37 4.23 4.81
N LEU A 90 -4.86 3.00 4.93
CA LEU A 90 -4.31 2.48 6.20
C LEU A 90 -3.18 3.37 6.73
N LEU A 91 -2.21 3.73 5.88
CA LEU A 91 -1.11 4.61 6.26
C LEU A 91 -1.63 5.98 6.72
N GLY A 92 -2.56 6.59 6.00
CA GLY A 92 -3.16 7.88 6.37
C GLY A 92 -3.80 7.85 7.75
N GLU A 93 -4.57 6.82 8.08
CA GLU A 93 -5.20 6.63 9.39
C GLU A 93 -4.15 6.42 10.51
N LEU A 94 -3.06 5.70 10.24
CA LEU A 94 -1.98 5.52 11.21
C LEU A 94 -1.22 6.84 11.45
N LEU A 95 -1.00 7.65 10.41
CA LEU A 95 -0.37 8.96 10.54
C LEU A 95 -1.26 9.97 11.30
N ALA A 96 -2.56 9.96 11.05
CA ALA A 96 -3.51 10.74 11.83
C ALA A 96 -3.46 10.34 13.31
N THR A 97 -3.42 9.05 13.60
CA THR A 97 -3.27 8.54 14.97
C THR A 97 -1.92 8.93 15.59
N ALA A 98 -0.82 8.90 14.83
CA ALA A 98 0.46 9.36 15.33
C ALA A 98 0.41 10.84 15.75
N ALA A 99 -0.26 11.67 14.97
CA ALA A 99 -0.49 13.08 15.33
C ALA A 99 -1.37 13.22 16.60
N GLU A 100 -2.43 12.41 16.75
CA GLU A 100 -3.26 12.35 17.96
C GLU A 100 -2.46 11.94 19.20
N PHE A 101 -1.47 11.03 19.03
CA PHE A 101 -0.54 10.64 20.10
C PHE A 101 0.57 11.67 20.37
N GLY A 102 0.55 12.81 19.68
CA GLY A 102 1.53 13.88 19.84
C GLY A 102 2.90 13.56 19.22
N CYS A 103 2.98 12.64 18.28
CA CYS A 103 4.23 12.37 17.58
C CYS A 103 4.62 13.56 16.69
N HIS A 104 5.87 13.97 16.76
CA HIS A 104 6.44 14.99 15.88
C HIS A 104 7.13 14.39 14.64
N GLU A 105 7.41 13.11 14.68
CA GLU A 105 7.93 12.34 13.55
C GLU A 105 7.38 10.91 13.54
N VAL A 106 7.44 10.26 12.38
CA VAL A 106 7.09 8.84 12.21
C VAL A 106 8.19 8.15 11.41
N MET A 107 8.59 6.98 11.89
CA MET A 107 9.60 6.15 11.26
C MET A 107 9.01 4.82 10.77
N LEU A 108 9.69 4.17 9.86
CA LEU A 108 9.42 2.81 9.42
C LEU A 108 10.67 2.16 8.81
N GLU A 109 10.68 0.84 8.79
CA GLU A 109 11.57 0.04 7.97
C GLU A 109 10.82 -0.58 6.80
N VAL A 110 11.45 -0.59 5.62
CA VAL A 110 10.91 -1.22 4.42
C VAL A 110 11.99 -1.99 3.68
N ARG A 111 11.67 -3.19 3.22
CA ARG A 111 12.60 -4.01 2.41
C ARG A 111 13.12 -3.22 1.21
N VAL A 112 14.41 -3.34 0.92
CA VAL A 112 15.04 -2.65 -0.24
C VAL A 112 14.46 -3.11 -1.58
N ASP A 113 13.89 -4.32 -1.64
CA ASP A 113 13.26 -4.89 -2.82
C ASP A 113 11.76 -4.57 -2.94
N ASN A 114 11.14 -3.93 -1.93
CA ASN A 114 9.72 -3.55 -1.93
C ASN A 114 9.49 -2.15 -2.52
N ALA A 115 9.83 -1.97 -3.80
CA ALA A 115 9.66 -0.68 -4.49
C ALA A 115 8.22 -0.13 -4.48
N PRO A 116 7.14 -0.93 -4.53
CA PRO A 116 5.78 -0.42 -4.40
C PRO A 116 5.51 0.27 -3.05
N ALA A 117 5.96 -0.32 -1.94
CA ALA A 117 5.80 0.26 -0.60
C ALA A 117 6.65 1.54 -0.45
N GLN A 118 7.91 1.52 -0.92
CA GLN A 118 8.77 2.70 -0.90
C GLN A 118 8.11 3.89 -1.59
N ARG A 119 7.57 3.69 -2.82
CA ARG A 119 6.83 4.74 -3.54
C ARG A 119 5.57 5.22 -2.80
N LEU A 120 4.90 4.33 -2.06
CA LEU A 120 3.77 4.74 -1.22
C LEU A 120 4.24 5.70 -0.13
N TYR A 121 5.28 5.35 0.60
CA TYR A 121 5.82 6.17 1.69
C TYR A 121 6.38 7.51 1.19
N GLU A 122 7.13 7.51 0.08
CA GLU A 122 7.63 8.73 -0.56
C GLU A 122 6.49 9.71 -0.94
N ARG A 123 5.35 9.20 -1.42
CA ARG A 123 4.17 10.05 -1.72
C ARG A 123 3.55 10.69 -0.48
N PHE A 124 3.72 10.10 0.69
CA PHE A 124 3.30 10.70 1.97
C PHE A 124 4.36 11.66 2.55
N GLY A 125 5.51 11.79 1.90
CA GLY A 125 6.59 12.67 2.32
C GLY A 125 7.66 12.00 3.17
N PHE A 126 7.64 10.67 3.29
CA PHE A 126 8.75 9.96 3.94
C PHE A 126 10.03 10.12 3.14
N THR A 127 11.12 10.37 3.82
CA THR A 127 12.48 10.46 3.28
C THR A 127 13.36 9.33 3.81
N ARG A 128 14.28 8.86 2.99
CA ARG A 128 15.26 7.82 3.39
C ARG A 128 16.31 8.46 4.29
N ILE A 129 16.51 7.91 5.48
CA ILE A 129 17.48 8.40 6.45
C ILE A 129 18.58 7.40 6.78
N GLY A 130 18.44 6.15 6.38
CA GLY A 130 19.41 5.10 6.67
C GLY A 130 19.07 3.77 6.05
N MET A 131 19.89 2.78 6.37
CA MET A 131 19.71 1.39 5.96
C MET A 131 20.19 0.47 7.09
N ARG A 132 19.42 -0.60 7.34
CA ARG A 132 19.80 -1.69 8.25
C ARG A 132 20.13 -2.92 7.42
N ARG A 133 21.39 -3.34 7.45
CA ARG A 133 21.85 -4.50 6.69
C ARG A 133 21.32 -5.80 7.30
N GLY A 134 20.85 -6.69 6.44
CA GLY A 134 20.39 -8.02 6.83
C GLY A 134 19.25 -8.00 7.84
N TYR A 135 18.41 -6.99 7.82
CA TYR A 135 17.33 -6.79 8.81
C TYR A 135 16.26 -7.87 8.74
N TYR A 136 15.83 -8.23 7.54
CA TYR A 136 14.79 -9.24 7.32
C TYR A 136 15.42 -10.62 7.19
N GLN A 137 15.07 -11.51 8.13
CA GLN A 137 15.57 -12.88 8.20
C GLN A 137 14.45 -13.87 7.79
N PRO A 138 14.77 -15.06 7.28
CA PRO A 138 16.12 -15.62 7.05
C PRO A 138 16.79 -15.16 5.75
N GLY A 139 16.10 -14.41 4.89
CA GLY A 139 16.57 -14.00 3.57
C GLY A 139 17.74 -12.99 3.57
N ASN A 140 18.17 -12.51 4.74
CA ASN A 140 19.25 -11.53 4.92
C ASN A 140 19.06 -10.29 4.05
N VAL A 141 17.79 -9.81 3.91
CA VAL A 141 17.45 -8.65 3.07
C VAL A 141 17.60 -7.37 3.88
N ASP A 142 18.20 -6.36 3.26
CA ASP A 142 18.38 -5.05 3.87
C ASP A 142 17.03 -4.30 4.00
N ALA A 143 16.93 -3.43 5.01
CA ALA A 143 15.83 -2.51 5.18
C ALA A 143 16.30 -1.07 4.95
N LEU A 144 15.52 -0.30 4.20
CA LEU A 144 15.61 1.15 4.22
C LEU A 144 14.89 1.65 5.47
N VAL A 145 15.52 2.59 6.18
CA VAL A 145 14.88 3.34 7.26
C VAL A 145 14.38 4.64 6.67
N MET A 146 13.09 4.89 6.82
CA MET A 146 12.44 6.09 6.31
C MET A 146 11.79 6.87 7.43
N ARG A 147 11.78 8.21 7.30
CA ARG A 147 11.23 9.14 8.29
C ARG A 147 10.30 10.15 7.62
N LEU A 148 9.21 10.45 8.30
CA LEU A 148 8.31 11.56 8.03
C LEU A 148 8.33 12.52 9.21
N GLU A 149 8.66 13.77 8.97
CA GLU A 149 8.53 14.85 9.95
C GLU A 149 7.10 15.42 9.90
N ASN A 150 6.58 15.84 11.05
CA ASN A 150 5.26 16.43 11.20
C ASN A 150 4.10 15.61 10.57
N PRO A 151 3.75 14.46 11.15
CA PRO A 151 2.68 13.61 10.60
C PRO A 151 1.31 14.31 10.52
N ALA A 152 1.08 15.37 11.31
CA ALA A 152 -0.15 16.17 11.24
C ALA A 152 -0.29 16.94 9.90
N ALA A 153 0.83 17.25 9.24
CA ALA A 153 0.83 17.89 7.91
C ALA A 153 0.78 16.88 6.75
N ALA A 154 0.89 15.59 7.03
CA ALA A 154 0.84 14.56 6.00
C ALA A 154 -0.53 14.53 5.32
N ARG A 155 -0.54 14.76 4.02
CA ARG A 155 -1.78 14.69 3.22
C ARG A 155 -1.90 13.30 2.61
N THR A 156 -3.04 12.65 2.82
CA THR A 156 -3.37 11.43 2.09
C THR A 156 -3.34 11.75 0.59
N PRO A 157 -2.47 11.14 -0.22
CA PRO A 157 -2.49 11.35 -1.65
C PRO A 157 -3.87 10.99 -2.20
N SER A 158 -4.42 11.84 -3.06
CA SER A 158 -5.67 11.51 -3.76
C SER A 158 -5.52 10.17 -4.49
N PRO A 159 -6.54 9.32 -4.49
CA PRO A 159 -6.51 8.10 -5.28
C PRO A 159 -6.22 8.47 -6.74
N PRO A 160 -5.46 7.66 -7.48
CA PRO A 160 -5.32 7.86 -8.92
C PRO A 160 -6.73 7.90 -9.52
N GLY A 161 -7.02 8.96 -10.25
CA GLY A 161 -8.27 9.07 -10.98
C GLY A 161 -8.50 7.82 -11.84
N PRO A 162 -9.75 7.51 -12.24
CA PRO A 162 -10.01 6.38 -13.11
C PRO A 162 -9.10 6.49 -14.33
N ALA A 163 -8.37 5.41 -14.62
CA ALA A 163 -7.54 5.34 -15.82
C ALA A 163 -8.47 5.64 -17.02
N ASN A 164 -8.16 6.68 -17.79
CA ASN A 164 -8.84 6.89 -19.05
C ASN A 164 -8.71 5.60 -19.87
N PRO A 165 -9.81 5.10 -20.44
CA PRO A 165 -9.73 4.00 -21.38
C PRO A 165 -8.76 4.39 -22.50
N PRO A 166 -7.96 3.44 -23.02
CA PRO A 166 -7.08 3.74 -24.15
C PRO A 166 -7.93 4.32 -25.28
N ASP A 167 -7.46 5.44 -25.84
CA ASP A 167 -8.08 6.10 -26.96
C ASP A 167 -8.47 5.07 -28.02
N SER A 168 -9.76 4.93 -28.25
CA SER A 168 -10.28 4.17 -29.36
C SER A 168 -9.73 4.82 -30.62
N VAL A 169 -8.80 4.15 -31.28
CA VAL A 169 -8.34 4.51 -32.62
C VAL A 169 -9.56 4.58 -33.53
N ASN A 170 -9.95 5.78 -33.81
CA ASN A 170 -11.03 6.09 -34.74
C ASN A 170 -10.53 5.77 -36.15
N SER A 171 -10.75 4.52 -36.59
CA SER A 171 -10.58 4.13 -37.97
C SER A 171 -11.82 4.55 -38.75
N SER A 172 -11.85 5.82 -39.13
CA SER A 172 -12.77 6.34 -40.11
C SER A 172 -11.96 6.88 -41.27
N ASP A 173 -11.64 6.03 -42.21
CA ASP A 173 -11.45 6.46 -43.57
C ASP A 173 -12.05 5.40 -44.49
N SER A 174 -13.29 5.66 -44.87
CA SER A 174 -14.01 5.00 -45.97
C SER A 174 -14.49 6.08 -46.86
N SER A 175 -13.78 6.36 -47.93
CA SER A 175 -14.34 7.05 -49.06
C SER A 175 -14.11 6.25 -50.33
N PRO A 176 -15.14 5.82 -51.00
CA PRO A 176 -15.02 5.30 -52.37
C PRO A 176 -15.14 6.43 -53.36
N THR A 177 -14.11 6.64 -54.15
CA THR A 177 -14.26 7.45 -55.34
C THR A 177 -14.13 6.58 -56.56
N SER A 178 -15.29 6.43 -57.19
CA SER A 178 -15.53 5.97 -58.55
C SER A 178 -14.74 6.83 -59.57
N THR A 179 -14.25 6.23 -60.65
CA THR A 179 -14.54 6.61 -62.01
C THR A 179 -13.41 6.21 -62.97
N ASN A 180 -13.72 5.22 -63.75
CA ASN A 180 -13.63 5.11 -65.24
C ASN A 180 -12.29 5.25 -65.96
N PRO A 181 -12.05 4.36 -66.92
CA PRO A 181 -10.84 4.32 -67.76
C PRO A 181 -11.00 5.12 -69.08
N PRO A 182 -9.94 5.44 -69.74
CA PRO A 182 -9.89 5.15 -71.17
C PRO A 182 -8.58 4.49 -71.65
N GLN A 183 -8.79 3.46 -72.41
CA GLN A 183 -8.35 3.21 -73.76
C GLN A 183 -6.94 3.64 -74.24
N GLY A 184 -6.25 2.68 -74.77
CA GLY A 184 -5.53 2.79 -76.05
C GLY A 184 -4.00 3.05 -75.90
N THR A 185 -3.13 2.37 -76.37
CA THR A 185 -2.75 1.82 -77.68
C THR A 185 -1.33 1.24 -77.59
N LYS A 186 -1.14 0.09 -78.13
CA LYS A 186 -0.03 -0.47 -78.92
C LYS A 186 1.28 0.36 -78.99
N THR A 187 2.49 -0.20 -78.84
CA THR A 187 3.27 -0.85 -79.91
C THR A 187 4.70 -1.18 -79.40
N HIS A 188 5.12 -2.34 -79.78
CA HIS A 188 6.47 -2.81 -80.20
C HIS A 188 7.76 -2.37 -79.49
N GLY A 189 8.52 -3.37 -79.20
CA GLY A 189 9.93 -3.39 -78.99
C GLY A 189 10.35 -4.67 -78.27
#